data_a709905f4714330e7441939522cdb635
#
_entry.id   a709905f4714330e7441939522cdb635
#
_cell.length_a   1.000
_cell.length_b   1.000
_cell.length_c   1.000
_cell.angle_alpha   90.00
_cell.angle_beta   90.00
_cell.angle_gamma   90.00
#
_symmetry.space_group_name_H-M   'P 1'
#
loop_
_entity.id
_entity.type
_entity.pdbx_description
1 polymer ?
#
loop_
_entity_poly.entity_id
_entity_poly.type
_entity_poly.pdbx_seq_one_letter_code
_entity_poly.pdbx_strand_id
1 'polypeptide(L)'
;MEKIRTRFAPSPTGRMHVGNLRTALYTYLIAKHEGGDFILRIEDTDQERHVEGAEGIIYRTLAKTGLIHDEGPDKDGGYGPYVQSERQKAGIYMEYAKKLVEKGEAYYCFCTQERLNSLKKTVNGEEIMVYDKHCLHLTKEEVEANLKAGKPFVIRQNNPKEGTTTFHDEIYGDITVDNAELDDMVLIKSDGYPTYNFANVVDDHLMKITHVVRGNEYLSSSPKYNRLYDAFCWKVPGYVHCPTITKEEHKKLSKRSGHSSFEDLLEQGFLTEAIVNFVALLGWSPTDNQEFFTLEELVKAFDYHNMSKSPAVFDMTKLRWMNGEYIKKMDDEKFFELAKPYLEAAIKKPLDLKKIAGMVKTRIETLCDIADQVDFFEEMPEYSADMYIHKKMKTTKENSLETLKEVLPILEAQDDFSNDALFEALSKYVADKGVKTGFVMWPIRTAVSGKQMTPAGATEIMEIIGKEESLARIRKGIELLEAAE
;
A
#
# COMPACT_ATOMS: atom_id res chain seq x y z
N MET A 1 16.73 -3.13 30.37
CA MET A 1 16.96 -2.87 28.93
C MET A 1 16.41 -1.48 28.60
N GLU A 2 17.03 -0.74 27.69
CA GLU A 2 16.51 0.52 27.18
C GLU A 2 15.20 0.27 26.45
N LYS A 3 14.17 1.11 26.67
CA LYS A 3 12.87 0.95 25.99
C LYS A 3 13.07 1.14 24.47
N ILE A 4 12.54 0.24 23.66
CA ILE A 4 12.59 0.36 22.20
C ILE A 4 11.77 1.56 21.76
N ARG A 5 12.38 2.42 20.94
CA ARG A 5 11.74 3.60 20.37
C ARG A 5 12.02 3.65 18.87
N THR A 6 10.98 3.61 18.10
CA THR A 6 11.04 3.67 16.64
C THR A 6 10.27 4.88 16.13
N ARG A 7 10.53 5.31 14.90
CA ARG A 7 9.79 6.43 14.30
C ARG A 7 9.40 6.15 12.85
N PHE A 8 8.16 6.42 12.53
CA PHE A 8 7.74 6.67 11.16
C PHE A 8 7.88 8.17 10.89
N ALA A 9 8.64 8.51 9.86
CA ALA A 9 9.04 9.89 9.59
C ALA A 9 8.73 10.29 8.13
N PRO A 10 7.44 10.39 7.78
CA PRO A 10 7.03 10.71 6.42
C PRO A 10 7.18 12.19 6.09
N SER A 11 7.55 12.48 4.84
CA SER A 11 7.37 13.81 4.26
C SER A 11 5.94 13.97 3.75
N PRO A 12 5.27 15.12 3.99
CA PRO A 12 3.87 15.34 3.60
C PRO A 12 3.75 15.66 2.09
N THR A 13 3.90 14.63 1.25
CA THR A 13 3.95 14.74 -0.22
C THR A 13 2.73 14.16 -0.94
N GLY A 14 1.61 13.93 -0.24
CA GLY A 14 0.37 13.41 -0.79
C GLY A 14 0.05 11.98 -0.38
N ARG A 15 -0.57 11.18 -1.28
CA ARG A 15 -1.03 9.80 -1.00
C ARG A 15 0.11 8.91 -0.48
N MET A 16 -0.23 7.99 0.44
CA MET A 16 0.77 7.11 1.07
C MET A 16 1.15 5.96 0.15
N HIS A 17 2.36 6.03 -0.42
CA HIS A 17 2.91 4.94 -1.22
C HIS A 17 3.03 3.65 -0.40
N VAL A 18 2.78 2.48 -1.02
CA VAL A 18 2.85 1.16 -0.36
C VAL A 18 4.20 0.93 0.33
N GLY A 19 5.30 1.42 -0.23
CA GLY A 19 6.62 1.35 0.41
C GLY A 19 6.70 2.13 1.72
N ASN A 20 6.07 3.30 1.80
CA ASN A 20 5.99 4.09 3.02
C ASN A 20 5.07 3.41 4.04
N LEU A 21 3.95 2.85 3.60
CA LEU A 21 3.05 2.07 4.46
C LEU A 21 3.78 0.86 5.05
N ARG A 22 4.57 0.13 4.25
CA ARG A 22 5.40 -0.97 4.74
C ARG A 22 6.41 -0.51 5.79
N THR A 23 7.09 0.61 5.52
CA THR A 23 8.03 1.17 6.49
C THR A 23 7.32 1.56 7.79
N ALA A 24 6.15 2.19 7.72
CA ALA A 24 5.33 2.50 8.89
C ALA A 24 4.93 1.25 9.66
N LEU A 25 4.45 0.22 8.94
CA LEU A 25 4.04 -1.06 9.53
C LEU A 25 5.21 -1.76 10.24
N TYR A 26 6.36 -1.92 9.58
CA TYR A 26 7.51 -2.57 10.18
C TYR A 26 8.05 -1.80 11.39
N THR A 27 8.08 -0.48 11.29
CA THR A 27 8.45 0.41 12.41
C THR A 27 7.52 0.20 13.61
N TYR A 28 6.21 0.14 13.36
CA TYR A 28 5.18 -0.15 14.37
C TYR A 28 5.35 -1.54 14.97
N LEU A 29 5.55 -2.56 14.13
CA LEU A 29 5.67 -3.95 14.57
C LEU A 29 6.90 -4.14 15.47
N ILE A 30 8.06 -3.55 15.12
CA ILE A 30 9.28 -3.60 15.95
C ILE A 30 9.02 -2.95 17.32
N ALA A 31 8.43 -1.76 17.35
CA ALA A 31 8.13 -1.11 18.62
C ALA A 31 7.18 -1.93 19.49
N LYS A 32 6.07 -2.38 18.91
CA LYS A 32 5.00 -3.04 19.67
C LYS A 32 5.36 -4.46 20.10
N HIS A 33 6.17 -5.17 19.31
CA HIS A 33 6.69 -6.48 19.67
C HIS A 33 7.46 -6.44 21.00
N GLU A 34 8.28 -5.42 21.18
CA GLU A 34 9.13 -5.21 22.35
C GLU A 34 8.47 -4.33 23.44
N GLY A 35 7.19 -4.02 23.34
CA GLY A 35 6.48 -3.15 24.28
C GLY A 35 7.01 -1.71 24.31
N GLY A 36 7.58 -1.26 23.20
CA GLY A 36 8.18 0.07 23.01
C GLY A 36 7.22 1.12 22.47
N ASP A 37 7.77 2.28 22.09
CA ASP A 37 7.04 3.43 21.55
C ASP A 37 7.22 3.55 20.04
N PHE A 38 6.12 3.76 19.35
CA PHE A 38 6.05 4.10 17.94
C PHE A 38 5.76 5.60 17.79
N ILE A 39 6.70 6.35 17.24
CA ILE A 39 6.67 7.82 17.15
C ILE A 39 6.31 8.24 15.72
N LEU A 40 5.42 9.22 15.57
CA LEU A 40 5.18 9.93 14.33
C LEU A 40 5.97 11.23 14.30
N ARG A 41 6.87 11.40 13.33
CA ARG A 41 7.60 12.66 13.07
C ARG A 41 7.30 13.13 11.65
N ILE A 42 6.87 14.37 11.49
CA ILE A 42 6.63 14.96 10.16
C ILE A 42 7.92 15.61 9.67
N GLU A 43 8.42 15.16 8.51
CA GLU A 43 9.63 15.67 7.87
C GLU A 43 9.26 16.58 6.69
N ASP A 44 9.06 17.86 7.01
CA ASP A 44 8.61 18.92 6.11
C ASP A 44 9.71 19.96 5.77
N THR A 45 10.97 19.60 5.89
CA THR A 45 12.11 20.49 5.58
C THR A 45 12.23 20.85 4.10
N ASP A 46 11.60 20.09 3.20
CA ASP A 46 11.49 20.39 1.78
C ASP A 46 10.18 21.11 1.50
N GLN A 47 10.18 22.42 1.64
CA GLN A 47 9.01 23.27 1.49
C GLN A 47 8.44 23.30 0.05
N GLU A 48 9.28 23.00 -0.96
CA GLU A 48 8.85 22.97 -2.36
C GLU A 48 7.96 21.74 -2.68
N ARG A 49 8.11 20.66 -1.91
CA ARG A 49 7.34 19.43 -2.06
C ARG A 49 6.15 19.32 -1.11
N HIS A 50 5.96 20.31 -0.27
CA HIS A 50 4.82 20.30 0.66
C HIS A 50 3.50 20.35 -0.11
N VAL A 51 2.60 19.41 0.19
CA VAL A 51 1.23 19.35 -0.37
C VAL A 51 0.24 19.64 0.74
N GLU A 52 -0.58 20.66 0.54
CA GLU A 52 -1.64 21.02 1.50
C GLU A 52 -2.56 19.82 1.78
N GLY A 53 -2.85 19.56 3.04
CA GLY A 53 -3.69 18.44 3.49
C GLY A 53 -3.00 17.07 3.51
N ALA A 54 -1.73 16.95 3.08
CA ALA A 54 -1.00 15.67 3.07
C ALA A 54 -0.79 15.09 4.48
N GLU A 55 -0.62 15.93 5.49
CA GLU A 55 -0.54 15.48 6.89
C GLU A 55 -1.84 14.77 7.30
N GLY A 56 -3.00 15.30 6.94
CA GLY A 56 -4.28 14.66 7.18
C GLY A 56 -4.41 13.28 6.51
N ILE A 57 -3.75 13.07 5.37
CA ILE A 57 -3.70 11.74 4.73
C ILE A 57 -2.87 10.78 5.59
N ILE A 58 -1.72 11.21 6.10
CA ILE A 58 -0.87 10.39 6.99
C ILE A 58 -1.67 9.92 8.21
N TYR A 59 -2.32 10.84 8.92
CA TYR A 59 -3.13 10.50 10.10
C TYR A 59 -4.28 9.54 9.76
N ARG A 60 -5.02 9.82 8.68
CA ARG A 60 -6.12 8.93 8.25
C ARG A 60 -5.64 7.54 7.87
N THR A 61 -4.50 7.43 7.20
CA THR A 61 -3.93 6.14 6.82
C THR A 61 -3.50 5.37 8.06
N LEU A 62 -2.77 5.99 8.99
CA LEU A 62 -2.36 5.35 10.25
C LEU A 62 -3.58 4.91 11.06
N ALA A 63 -4.60 5.75 11.20
CA ALA A 63 -5.83 5.40 11.91
C ALA A 63 -6.57 4.22 11.25
N LYS A 64 -6.73 4.23 9.91
CA LYS A 64 -7.40 3.14 9.19
C LYS A 64 -6.65 1.82 9.29
N THR A 65 -5.32 1.87 9.24
CA THR A 65 -4.49 0.66 9.33
C THR A 65 -4.23 0.17 10.75
N GLY A 66 -4.70 0.89 11.77
CA GLY A 66 -4.50 0.56 13.17
C GLY A 66 -3.09 0.85 13.69
N LEU A 67 -2.24 1.54 12.93
CA LEU A 67 -0.88 1.90 13.30
C LEU A 67 -0.87 3.16 14.19
N ILE A 68 -1.40 3.03 15.39
CA ILE A 68 -1.57 4.16 16.30
C ILE A 68 -0.24 4.51 16.95
N HIS A 69 0.22 5.75 16.75
CA HIS A 69 1.44 6.24 17.38
C HIS A 69 1.26 6.58 18.86
N ASP A 70 2.33 6.44 19.61
CA ASP A 70 2.37 6.76 21.06
C ASP A 70 2.73 8.22 21.27
N GLU A 71 3.54 8.80 20.40
CA GLU A 71 3.97 10.19 20.40
C GLU A 71 3.93 10.75 18.98
N GLY A 72 3.68 12.04 18.85
CA GLY A 72 3.63 12.73 17.57
C GLY A 72 3.20 14.19 17.72
N PRO A 73 2.95 14.91 16.61
CA PRO A 73 2.56 16.32 16.68
C PRO A 73 1.27 16.58 17.47
N ASP A 74 0.38 15.62 17.50
CA ASP A 74 -0.91 15.65 18.22
C ASP A 74 -0.85 14.98 19.62
N LYS A 75 0.29 14.38 19.99
CA LYS A 75 0.45 13.63 21.23
C LYS A 75 1.88 13.76 21.75
N ASP A 76 2.14 14.78 22.55
CA ASP A 76 3.48 15.04 23.08
C ASP A 76 3.94 13.99 24.10
N GLY A 77 5.12 13.43 23.87
CA GLY A 77 5.83 12.52 24.77
C GLY A 77 7.01 13.18 25.50
N GLY A 78 7.18 14.50 25.39
CA GLY A 78 8.25 15.26 26.03
C GLY A 78 9.52 15.38 25.16
N TYR A 79 9.47 14.99 23.89
CA TYR A 79 10.60 15.07 22.95
C TYR A 79 10.31 15.98 21.75
N GLY A 80 9.18 16.68 21.78
CA GLY A 80 8.74 17.60 20.73
C GLY A 80 9.65 18.82 20.54
N PRO A 81 9.35 19.65 19.54
CA PRO A 81 8.32 19.46 18.50
C PRO A 81 8.57 18.24 17.63
N TYR A 82 7.47 17.62 17.09
CA TYR A 82 7.56 16.46 16.21
C TYR A 82 7.40 16.81 14.72
N VAL A 83 7.41 18.11 14.40
CA VAL A 83 7.43 18.66 13.03
C VAL A 83 8.76 19.35 12.80
N GLN A 84 9.46 18.99 11.74
CA GLN A 84 10.83 19.50 11.52
C GLN A 84 10.88 21.01 11.26
N SER A 85 9.89 21.59 10.58
CA SER A 85 9.83 23.06 10.42
C SER A 85 9.66 23.81 11.74
N GLU A 86 8.99 23.23 12.73
CA GLU A 86 8.88 23.80 14.08
C GLU A 86 10.20 23.71 14.83
N ARG A 87 10.93 22.59 14.70
CA ARG A 87 12.28 22.42 15.25
C ARG A 87 13.27 23.38 14.63
N GLN A 88 13.13 23.65 13.32
CA GLN A 88 13.90 24.65 12.61
C GLN A 88 13.65 26.07 13.19
N LYS A 89 12.40 26.45 13.38
CA LYS A 89 12.01 27.74 13.99
C LYS A 89 12.55 27.88 15.42
N ALA A 90 12.63 26.77 16.16
CA ALA A 90 13.23 26.71 17.48
C ALA A 90 14.78 26.80 17.46
N GLY A 91 15.42 26.82 16.28
CA GLY A 91 16.88 26.96 16.14
C GLY A 91 17.69 25.71 16.43
N ILE A 92 17.05 24.56 16.64
CA ILE A 92 17.69 23.31 17.09
C ILE A 92 18.81 22.90 16.11
N TYR A 93 18.50 22.81 14.82
CA TYR A 93 19.47 22.30 13.83
C TYR A 93 20.70 23.23 13.69
N MET A 94 20.48 24.54 13.69
CA MET A 94 21.59 25.52 13.64
C MET A 94 22.47 25.42 14.87
N GLU A 95 21.93 25.21 16.06
CA GLU A 95 22.66 24.99 17.29
C GLU A 95 23.61 23.79 17.17
N TYR A 96 23.10 22.65 16.72
CA TYR A 96 23.89 21.42 16.56
C TYR A 96 24.92 21.55 15.41
N ALA A 97 24.59 22.22 14.32
CA ALA A 97 25.55 22.48 13.25
C ALA A 97 26.71 23.33 13.72
N LYS A 98 26.45 24.38 14.53
CA LYS A 98 27.52 25.21 15.14
C LYS A 98 28.40 24.40 16.09
N LYS A 99 27.83 23.50 16.89
CA LYS A 99 28.63 22.59 17.75
C LYS A 99 29.60 21.73 16.94
N LEU A 100 29.20 21.26 15.74
CA LEU A 100 30.11 20.54 14.83
C LEU A 100 31.20 21.46 14.27
N VAL A 101 30.88 22.71 13.93
CA VAL A 101 31.87 23.67 13.46
C VAL A 101 32.91 23.96 14.57
N GLU A 102 32.48 24.16 15.81
CA GLU A 102 33.36 24.35 16.97
C GLU A 102 34.32 23.17 17.21
N LYS A 103 33.85 21.94 16.92
CA LYS A 103 34.65 20.71 17.01
C LYS A 103 35.56 20.48 15.79
N GLY A 104 35.42 21.24 14.71
CA GLY A 104 36.14 21.04 13.45
C GLY A 104 35.55 19.89 12.58
N GLU A 105 34.41 19.34 12.98
CA GLU A 105 33.68 18.26 12.26
C GLU A 105 32.70 18.81 11.19
N ALA A 106 32.55 20.13 11.12
CA ALA A 106 31.86 20.88 10.08
C ALA A 106 32.50 22.22 9.83
N TYR A 107 32.17 22.87 8.73
CA TYR A 107 32.69 24.16 8.37
C TYR A 107 31.71 24.98 7.51
N TYR A 108 31.88 26.33 7.57
CA TYR A 108 31.12 27.24 6.71
C TYR A 108 31.66 27.22 5.28
N CYS A 109 30.77 27.13 4.32
CA CYS A 109 31.11 27.16 2.90
C CYS A 109 30.38 28.32 2.22
N PHE A 110 31.17 29.26 1.65
CA PHE A 110 30.70 30.46 0.96
C PHE A 110 30.82 30.37 -0.55
N CYS A 111 30.97 29.16 -1.12
CA CYS A 111 31.07 28.94 -2.57
C CYS A 111 29.80 29.36 -3.28
N THR A 112 29.97 30.10 -4.39
CA THR A 112 28.85 30.42 -5.29
C THR A 112 28.42 29.22 -6.11
N GLN A 113 27.21 29.27 -6.67
CA GLN A 113 26.69 28.20 -7.52
C GLN A 113 27.54 27.99 -8.79
N GLU A 114 28.09 29.09 -9.35
CA GLU A 114 28.97 29.04 -10.52
C GLU A 114 30.25 28.24 -10.20
N ARG A 115 30.86 28.51 -9.02
CA ARG A 115 32.03 27.75 -8.56
C ARG A 115 31.69 26.26 -8.37
N LEU A 116 30.58 25.97 -7.71
CA LEU A 116 30.16 24.57 -7.51
C LEU A 116 29.92 23.87 -8.84
N ASN A 117 29.29 24.53 -9.79
CA ASN A 117 29.06 23.97 -11.13
C ASN A 117 30.38 23.69 -11.88
N SER A 118 31.44 24.50 -11.65
CA SER A 118 32.76 24.25 -12.24
C SER A 118 33.46 22.99 -11.73
N LEU A 119 33.01 22.42 -10.59
CA LEU A 119 33.53 21.18 -10.01
C LEU A 119 32.87 19.92 -10.56
N LYS A 120 31.80 20.07 -11.32
CA LYS A 120 31.12 18.93 -11.95
C LYS A 120 32.02 18.21 -12.92
N LYS A 121 32.06 16.90 -12.83
CA LYS A 121 32.78 16.00 -13.75
C LYS A 121 31.82 14.96 -14.31
N THR A 122 31.95 14.65 -15.58
CA THR A 122 31.20 13.55 -16.18
C THR A 122 31.97 12.25 -15.96
N VAL A 123 31.39 11.32 -15.23
CA VAL A 123 31.92 9.98 -15.02
C VAL A 123 30.87 8.98 -15.48
N ASN A 124 31.22 8.12 -16.42
CA ASN A 124 30.32 7.12 -17.02
C ASN A 124 28.99 7.69 -17.57
N GLY A 125 29.02 8.94 -18.07
CA GLY A 125 27.82 9.60 -18.63
C GLY A 125 26.92 10.32 -17.61
N GLU A 126 27.25 10.25 -16.34
CA GLU A 126 26.56 10.97 -15.27
C GLU A 126 27.39 12.18 -14.77
N GLU A 127 26.73 13.32 -14.52
CA GLU A 127 27.38 14.48 -13.89
C GLU A 127 27.48 14.23 -12.38
N ILE A 128 28.71 14.08 -11.90
CA ILE A 128 29.04 13.95 -10.48
C ILE A 128 29.74 15.23 -10.00
N MET A 129 29.28 15.79 -8.90
CA MET A 129 29.94 16.90 -8.24
C MET A 129 30.63 16.40 -6.96
N VAL A 130 31.95 16.46 -6.93
CA VAL A 130 32.74 16.20 -5.71
C VAL A 130 33.30 17.55 -5.21
N TYR A 131 32.84 17.96 -4.05
CA TYR A 131 33.30 19.21 -3.43
C TYR A 131 34.76 19.08 -3.00
N ASP A 132 35.57 20.07 -3.35
CA ASP A 132 37.04 20.09 -3.16
C ASP A 132 37.50 20.59 -1.81
N LYS A 133 36.63 20.77 -0.84
CA LYS A 133 36.91 21.29 0.51
C LYS A 133 37.49 22.71 0.53
N HIS A 134 37.35 23.51 -0.51
CA HIS A 134 37.91 24.83 -0.64
C HIS A 134 37.75 25.71 0.64
N CYS A 135 36.50 25.77 1.16
CA CYS A 135 36.22 26.62 2.31
C CYS A 135 36.66 26.02 3.68
N LEU A 136 37.10 24.76 3.72
CA LEU A 136 37.66 24.15 4.93
C LEU A 136 38.93 24.86 5.37
N HIS A 137 39.68 25.44 4.44
CA HIS A 137 40.99 26.08 4.68
C HIS A 137 40.90 27.57 4.98
N LEU A 138 39.68 28.15 5.06
CA LEU A 138 39.50 29.54 5.49
C LEU A 138 39.90 29.70 6.94
N THR A 139 40.62 30.81 7.25
CA THR A 139 40.93 31.16 8.64
C THR A 139 39.68 31.59 9.40
N LYS A 140 39.75 31.58 10.73
CA LYS A 140 38.61 32.04 11.55
C LYS A 140 38.26 33.50 11.25
N GLU A 141 39.25 34.34 11.03
CA GLU A 141 39.12 35.77 10.70
C GLU A 141 38.39 35.94 9.35
N GLU A 142 38.75 35.14 8.35
CA GLU A 142 38.07 35.15 7.04
C GLU A 142 36.63 34.69 7.13
N VAL A 143 36.34 33.60 7.90
CA VAL A 143 34.99 33.15 8.16
C VAL A 143 34.17 34.22 8.86
N GLU A 144 34.70 34.84 9.95
CA GLU A 144 34.03 35.93 10.67
C GLU A 144 33.76 37.15 9.78
N ALA A 145 34.75 37.55 8.95
CA ALA A 145 34.58 38.65 8.01
C ALA A 145 33.49 38.37 6.99
N ASN A 146 33.42 37.16 6.45
CA ASN A 146 32.38 36.75 5.51
C ASN A 146 30.98 36.72 6.16
N LEU A 147 30.86 36.22 7.40
CA LEU A 147 29.62 36.23 8.17
C LEU A 147 29.16 37.66 8.49
N LYS A 148 30.07 38.53 8.95
CA LYS A 148 29.78 39.96 9.23
C LYS A 148 29.37 40.73 7.97
N ALA A 149 29.93 40.35 6.81
CA ALA A 149 29.54 40.90 5.51
C ALA A 149 28.19 40.38 4.99
N GLY A 150 27.50 39.48 5.71
CA GLY A 150 26.23 38.90 5.33
C GLY A 150 26.28 38.00 4.07
N LYS A 151 27.47 37.41 3.76
CA LYS A 151 27.57 36.52 2.62
C LYS A 151 26.74 35.27 2.83
N PRO A 152 25.97 34.82 1.81
CA PRO A 152 25.28 33.56 1.87
C PRO A 152 26.23 32.39 2.13
N PHE A 153 25.83 31.46 2.97
CA PHE A 153 26.65 30.31 3.32
C PHE A 153 25.79 29.04 3.46
N VAL A 154 26.47 27.91 3.38
CA VAL A 154 25.98 26.62 3.85
C VAL A 154 26.93 26.07 4.90
N ILE A 155 26.49 25.17 5.76
CA ILE A 155 27.39 24.42 6.65
C ILE A 155 27.55 23.03 6.08
N ARG A 156 28.79 22.56 5.90
CA ARG A 156 29.13 21.24 5.39
C ARG A 156 29.77 20.39 6.46
N GLN A 157 29.46 19.09 6.42
CA GLN A 157 30.17 18.07 7.19
C GLN A 157 31.62 18.00 6.73
N ASN A 158 32.55 17.82 7.65
CA ASN A 158 33.96 17.58 7.34
C ASN A 158 34.27 16.08 7.44
N ASN A 159 34.14 15.35 6.32
CA ASN A 159 34.45 13.93 6.27
C ASN A 159 35.97 13.71 6.04
N PRO A 160 36.61 12.76 6.74
CA PRO A 160 37.99 12.36 6.44
C PRO A 160 38.08 11.79 5.02
N LYS A 161 39.28 11.90 4.42
CA LYS A 161 39.53 11.32 3.08
C LYS A 161 40.32 10.01 3.13
N GLU A 162 40.92 9.73 4.29
CA GLU A 162 41.71 8.49 4.50
C GLU A 162 40.94 7.54 5.43
N GLY A 163 41.25 6.26 5.30
CA GLY A 163 40.63 5.21 6.10
C GLY A 163 39.24 4.79 5.62
N THR A 164 38.52 4.07 6.45
CA THR A 164 37.20 3.52 6.15
C THR A 164 36.20 3.86 7.24
N THR A 165 34.93 3.90 6.87
CA THR A 165 33.81 3.97 7.80
C THR A 165 32.97 2.70 7.69
N THR A 166 32.76 2.02 8.83
CA THR A 166 31.93 0.83 8.92
C THR A 166 30.68 1.12 9.74
N PHE A 167 29.53 0.65 9.31
CA PHE A 167 28.31 0.63 10.08
C PHE A 167 27.64 -0.75 10.03
N HIS A 168 26.88 -1.06 11.06
CA HIS A 168 26.11 -2.29 11.13
C HIS A 168 24.67 -2.06 10.73
N ASP A 169 24.14 -2.93 9.86
CA ASP A 169 22.73 -3.03 9.51
C ASP A 169 22.19 -4.40 9.91
N GLU A 170 21.09 -4.43 10.60
CA GLU A 170 20.50 -5.68 11.13
C GLU A 170 20.12 -6.69 10.03
N ILE A 171 19.89 -6.20 8.80
CA ILE A 171 19.52 -7.05 7.65
C ILE A 171 20.73 -7.35 6.78
N TYR A 172 21.52 -6.33 6.44
CA TYR A 172 22.62 -6.45 5.49
C TYR A 172 23.96 -6.81 6.16
N GLY A 173 24.07 -6.69 7.49
CA GLY A 173 25.29 -6.91 8.25
C GLY A 173 26.25 -5.70 8.20
N ASP A 174 27.53 -5.95 8.44
CA ASP A 174 28.54 -4.90 8.43
C ASP A 174 28.84 -4.41 7.01
N ILE A 175 28.71 -3.10 6.81
CA ILE A 175 28.99 -2.42 5.55
C ILE A 175 30.12 -1.44 5.75
N THR A 176 31.20 -1.61 5.00
CA THR A 176 32.39 -0.76 5.05
C THR A 176 32.56 -0.02 3.74
N VAL A 177 32.77 1.29 3.82
CA VAL A 177 33.05 2.17 2.68
C VAL A 177 34.37 2.90 2.86
N ASP A 178 35.05 3.19 1.77
CA ASP A 178 36.25 4.04 1.78
C ASP A 178 35.83 5.49 2.05
N ASN A 179 36.52 6.15 2.98
CA ASN A 179 36.22 7.55 3.30
C ASN A 179 36.48 8.50 2.12
N ALA A 180 37.32 8.11 1.16
CA ALA A 180 37.53 8.87 -0.07
C ALA A 180 36.24 9.04 -0.90
N GLU A 181 35.27 8.08 -0.78
CA GLU A 181 33.97 8.12 -1.46
C GLU A 181 32.95 9.01 -0.74
N LEU A 182 33.22 9.40 0.52
CA LEU A 182 32.32 10.27 1.29
C LEU A 182 32.50 11.72 0.88
N ASP A 183 31.45 12.34 0.36
CA ASP A 183 31.39 13.78 0.11
C ASP A 183 31.11 14.56 1.40
N ASP A 184 31.52 15.82 1.42
CA ASP A 184 31.18 16.76 2.49
C ASP A 184 29.75 17.28 2.27
N MET A 185 28.76 16.48 2.72
CA MET A 185 27.36 16.81 2.53
C MET A 185 26.99 18.14 3.22
N VAL A 186 26.04 18.86 2.64
CA VAL A 186 25.46 20.03 3.26
C VAL A 186 24.59 19.62 4.46
N LEU A 187 24.85 20.23 5.62
CA LEU A 187 24.07 20.06 6.85
C LEU A 187 22.97 21.12 6.95
N ILE A 188 23.35 22.39 6.76
CA ILE A 188 22.44 23.56 6.76
C ILE A 188 22.52 24.20 5.38
N LYS A 189 21.38 24.41 4.76
CA LYS A 189 21.21 25.10 3.48
C LYS A 189 21.35 26.63 3.65
N SER A 190 21.50 27.35 2.54
CA SER A 190 21.60 28.81 2.52
C SER A 190 20.36 29.55 3.02
N ASP A 191 19.20 28.90 3.00
CA ASP A 191 17.95 29.37 3.57
C ASP A 191 17.85 29.14 5.10
N GLY A 192 18.86 28.53 5.69
CA GLY A 192 18.92 28.19 7.12
C GLY A 192 18.22 26.88 7.49
N TYR A 193 17.55 26.21 6.55
CA TYR A 193 16.95 24.90 6.81
C TYR A 193 18.01 23.80 6.81
N PRO A 194 17.85 22.76 7.64
CA PRO A 194 18.69 21.57 7.56
C PRO A 194 18.41 20.80 6.28
N THR A 195 19.39 20.03 5.83
CA THR A 195 19.10 18.94 4.90
C THR A 195 18.43 17.77 5.62
N TYR A 196 17.70 16.94 4.88
CA TYR A 196 17.15 15.69 5.41
C TYR A 196 18.21 14.86 6.16
N ASN A 197 19.38 14.72 5.56
CA ASN A 197 20.47 13.90 6.10
C ASN A 197 20.99 14.36 7.47
N PHE A 198 20.92 15.64 7.76
CA PHE A 198 21.32 16.18 9.06
C PHE A 198 20.17 16.18 10.07
N ALA A 199 18.99 16.62 9.63
CA ALA A 199 17.81 16.71 10.50
C ALA A 199 17.47 15.37 11.12
N ASN A 200 17.45 14.27 10.31
CA ASN A 200 17.09 12.95 10.81
C ASN A 200 18.03 12.46 11.93
N VAL A 201 19.34 12.70 11.83
CA VAL A 201 20.32 12.29 12.85
C VAL A 201 20.13 13.06 14.16
N VAL A 202 19.95 14.38 14.05
CA VAL A 202 19.72 15.24 15.24
C VAL A 202 18.42 14.84 15.93
N ASP A 203 17.36 14.64 15.15
CA ASP A 203 16.04 14.31 15.69
C ASP A 203 16.01 12.91 16.29
N ASP A 204 16.60 11.93 15.63
CA ASP A 204 16.67 10.55 16.13
C ASP A 204 17.41 10.50 17.47
N HIS A 205 18.51 11.25 17.61
CA HIS A 205 19.20 11.37 18.89
C HIS A 205 18.34 12.04 19.98
N LEU A 206 17.77 13.21 19.66
CA LEU A 206 17.01 14.00 20.64
C LEU A 206 15.69 13.32 21.05
N MET A 207 15.05 12.55 20.14
CA MET A 207 13.85 11.76 20.40
C MET A 207 14.18 10.37 20.98
N LYS A 208 15.47 10.08 21.24
CA LYS A 208 15.92 8.79 21.81
C LYS A 208 15.49 7.59 20.97
N ILE A 209 15.57 7.72 19.65
CA ILE A 209 15.28 6.63 18.74
C ILE A 209 16.34 5.54 18.87
N THR A 210 15.89 4.30 19.08
CA THR A 210 16.77 3.14 19.25
C THR A 210 16.94 2.34 17.95
N HIS A 211 15.90 2.32 17.09
CA HIS A 211 15.93 1.62 15.81
C HIS A 211 15.39 2.51 14.69
N VAL A 212 16.15 2.57 13.61
CA VAL A 212 15.84 3.36 12.41
C VAL A 212 15.44 2.41 11.29
N VAL A 213 14.15 2.36 10.99
CA VAL A 213 13.58 1.56 9.90
C VAL A 213 13.37 2.46 8.68
N ARG A 214 13.88 2.08 7.51
CA ARG A 214 13.73 2.85 6.26
C ARG A 214 14.08 2.00 5.03
N GLY A 215 13.89 2.53 3.82
CA GLY A 215 14.24 1.84 2.58
C GLY A 215 15.75 1.67 2.39
N ASN A 216 16.14 0.65 1.65
CA ASN A 216 17.56 0.34 1.40
C ASN A 216 18.27 1.35 0.50
N GLU A 217 17.57 2.31 -0.11
CA GLU A 217 18.16 3.46 -0.81
C GLU A 217 19.05 4.33 0.10
N TYR A 218 18.85 4.26 1.41
CA TYR A 218 19.64 5.00 2.40
C TYR A 218 20.93 4.29 2.84
N LEU A 219 21.17 3.05 2.40
CA LEU A 219 22.41 2.34 2.73
C LEU A 219 23.67 3.13 2.35
N SER A 220 23.67 3.76 1.17
CA SER A 220 24.80 4.58 0.70
C SER A 220 25.02 5.87 1.48
N SER A 221 24.00 6.37 2.18
CA SER A 221 24.08 7.57 3.01
C SER A 221 24.42 7.27 4.47
N SER A 222 24.18 6.04 4.92
CA SER A 222 24.35 5.62 6.32
C SER A 222 25.78 5.83 6.88
N PRO A 223 26.86 5.64 6.10
CA PRO A 223 28.22 5.97 6.58
C PRO A 223 28.37 7.44 7.01
N LYS A 224 27.76 8.37 6.26
CA LYS A 224 27.79 9.81 6.60
C LYS A 224 27.02 10.12 7.89
N TYR A 225 25.92 9.38 8.14
CA TYR A 225 25.17 9.50 9.39
C TYR A 225 25.99 9.00 10.58
N ASN A 226 26.67 7.85 10.43
CA ASN A 226 27.55 7.33 11.46
C ASN A 226 28.65 8.31 11.79
N ARG A 227 29.26 8.97 10.79
CA ARG A 227 30.24 10.04 11.01
C ARG A 227 29.67 11.20 11.83
N LEU A 228 28.38 11.55 11.69
CA LEU A 228 27.74 12.55 12.54
C LEU A 228 27.56 12.06 13.97
N TYR A 229 27.11 10.81 14.16
CA TYR A 229 27.03 10.22 15.51
C TYR A 229 28.38 10.19 16.20
N ASP A 230 29.46 9.80 15.50
CA ASP A 230 30.84 9.79 16.00
C ASP A 230 31.31 11.20 16.40
N ALA A 231 31.08 12.20 15.51
CA ALA A 231 31.45 13.58 15.75
C ALA A 231 30.77 14.19 16.98
N PHE A 232 29.56 13.78 17.26
CA PHE A 232 28.82 14.17 18.46
C PHE A 232 29.14 13.30 19.68
N CYS A 233 29.81 12.17 19.52
CA CYS A 233 29.98 11.12 20.55
C CYS A 233 28.61 10.55 20.99
N TRP A 234 27.69 10.39 20.07
CA TRP A 234 26.37 9.82 20.31
C TRP A 234 26.34 8.32 20.01
N LYS A 235 25.45 7.60 20.71
CA LYS A 235 25.18 6.21 20.39
C LYS A 235 24.47 6.10 19.04
N VAL A 236 24.98 5.27 18.16
CA VAL A 236 24.34 4.95 16.87
C VAL A 236 23.11 4.06 17.13
N PRO A 237 21.95 4.34 16.52
CA PRO A 237 20.79 3.46 16.60
C PRO A 237 21.00 2.19 15.75
N GLY A 238 20.25 1.12 16.04
CA GLY A 238 20.15 -0.05 15.15
C GLY A 238 19.51 0.34 13.81
N TYR A 239 20.14 -0.03 12.69
CA TYR A 239 19.59 0.22 11.37
C TYR A 239 18.88 -1.02 10.83
N VAL A 240 17.67 -0.84 10.33
CA VAL A 240 16.87 -1.87 9.66
C VAL A 240 16.48 -1.35 8.28
N HIS A 241 17.26 -1.68 7.25
CA HIS A 241 16.97 -1.25 5.88
C HIS A 241 16.08 -2.26 5.17
N CYS A 242 14.88 -1.83 4.80
CA CYS A 242 13.90 -2.65 4.09
C CYS A 242 14.29 -2.82 2.61
N PRO A 243 14.13 -4.02 2.02
CA PRO A 243 14.40 -4.22 0.60
C PRO A 243 13.47 -3.38 -0.29
N THR A 244 13.90 -3.10 -1.51
CA THR A 244 13.07 -2.37 -2.49
C THR A 244 11.82 -3.16 -2.83
N ILE A 245 10.69 -2.48 -3.04
CA ILE A 245 9.49 -3.07 -3.63
C ILE A 245 9.52 -2.83 -5.14
N THR A 246 9.36 -3.89 -5.93
CA THR A 246 9.35 -3.85 -7.39
C THR A 246 7.98 -4.29 -7.92
N LYS A 247 7.62 -3.84 -9.12
CA LYS A 247 6.40 -4.27 -9.80
C LYS A 247 6.59 -5.60 -10.52
N GLU A 248 7.79 -5.85 -11.07
CA GLU A 248 8.27 -7.04 -11.76
C GLU A 248 9.72 -7.24 -11.34
N GLU A 249 10.33 -8.36 -11.67
CA GLU A 249 11.66 -8.77 -11.20
C GLU A 249 12.77 -7.69 -11.29
N HIS A 250 12.59 -6.64 -12.10
CA HIS A 250 13.58 -5.57 -12.26
C HIS A 250 12.99 -4.15 -12.39
N LYS A 251 11.69 -3.94 -12.17
CA LYS A 251 11.05 -2.63 -12.32
C LYS A 251 10.53 -2.10 -10.99
N LYS A 252 11.14 -1.04 -10.49
CA LYS A 252 10.70 -0.37 -9.26
C LYS A 252 9.22 0.07 -9.38
N LEU A 253 8.44 -0.20 -8.33
CA LEU A 253 7.07 0.28 -8.22
C LEU A 253 7.07 1.82 -8.21
N SER A 254 6.34 2.46 -9.14
CA SER A 254 6.31 3.91 -9.28
C SER A 254 4.93 4.49 -9.04
N LYS A 255 4.86 5.75 -8.57
CA LYS A 255 3.60 6.49 -8.37
C LYS A 255 2.74 6.62 -9.65
N ARG A 256 3.32 6.43 -10.83
CA ARG A 256 2.62 6.53 -12.13
C ARG A 256 1.87 5.25 -12.53
N SER A 257 2.01 4.16 -11.77
CA SER A 257 1.42 2.86 -12.12
C SER A 257 -0.05 2.69 -11.70
N GLY A 258 -0.67 3.68 -11.03
CA GLY A 258 -2.10 3.65 -10.65
C GLY A 258 -2.50 2.67 -9.53
N HIS A 259 -1.53 1.95 -8.94
CA HIS A 259 -1.76 0.92 -7.91
C HIS A 259 -0.71 1.00 -6.79
N SER A 260 -0.16 2.17 -6.55
CA SER A 260 1.02 2.31 -5.71
C SER A 260 0.79 2.97 -4.36
N SER A 261 -0.42 3.49 -4.10
CA SER A 261 -0.77 4.08 -2.81
C SER A 261 -1.84 3.26 -2.07
N PHE A 262 -1.88 3.43 -0.76
CA PHE A 262 -2.92 2.83 0.09
C PHE A 262 -4.32 3.29 -0.33
N GLU A 263 -4.46 4.57 -0.62
CA GLU A 263 -5.71 5.17 -1.05
C GLU A 263 -6.18 4.60 -2.41
N ASP A 264 -5.25 4.42 -3.37
CA ASP A 264 -5.58 3.81 -4.67
C ASP A 264 -6.11 2.36 -4.51
N LEU A 265 -5.56 1.61 -3.56
CA LEU A 265 -6.03 0.25 -3.27
C LEU A 265 -7.41 0.25 -2.61
N LEU A 266 -7.67 1.18 -1.69
CA LEU A 266 -9.02 1.33 -1.11
C LEU A 266 -10.06 1.72 -2.18
N GLU A 267 -9.71 2.63 -3.09
CA GLU A 267 -10.56 3.04 -4.21
C GLU A 267 -10.89 1.86 -5.16
N GLN A 268 -10.00 0.85 -5.23
CA GLN A 268 -10.22 -0.40 -5.98
C GLN A 268 -10.98 -1.48 -5.19
N GLY A 269 -11.47 -1.14 -4.00
CA GLY A 269 -12.29 -2.04 -3.18
C GLY A 269 -11.52 -3.08 -2.39
N PHE A 270 -10.21 -2.88 -2.17
CA PHE A 270 -9.46 -3.73 -1.25
C PHE A 270 -9.77 -3.37 0.20
N LEU A 271 -9.80 -4.38 1.06
CA LEU A 271 -9.98 -4.24 2.50
C LEU A 271 -8.66 -3.79 3.16
N THR A 272 -8.77 -2.94 4.15
CA THR A 272 -7.60 -2.46 4.91
C THR A 272 -6.79 -3.60 5.53
N GLU A 273 -7.47 -4.57 6.13
CA GLU A 273 -6.86 -5.72 6.78
C GLU A 273 -6.06 -6.57 5.78
N ALA A 274 -6.59 -6.77 4.58
CA ALA A 274 -5.90 -7.49 3.51
C ALA A 274 -4.66 -6.73 3.00
N ILE A 275 -4.77 -5.40 2.83
CA ILE A 275 -3.64 -4.55 2.43
C ILE A 275 -2.53 -4.61 3.49
N VAL A 276 -2.85 -4.45 4.78
CA VAL A 276 -1.88 -4.49 5.88
C VAL A 276 -1.17 -5.83 5.94
N ASN A 277 -1.92 -6.93 5.86
CA ASN A 277 -1.36 -8.28 5.87
C ASN A 277 -0.46 -8.52 4.65
N PHE A 278 -0.90 -8.16 3.45
CA PHE A 278 -0.12 -8.30 2.23
C PHE A 278 1.18 -7.49 2.30
N VAL A 279 1.09 -6.25 2.77
CA VAL A 279 2.25 -5.35 2.93
C VAL A 279 3.23 -5.89 3.96
N ALA A 280 2.78 -6.54 5.03
CA ALA A 280 3.64 -7.19 6.01
C ALA A 280 4.51 -8.28 5.37
N LEU A 281 3.97 -9.02 4.40
CA LEU A 281 4.68 -10.10 3.70
C LEU A 281 5.60 -9.60 2.56
N LEU A 282 5.66 -8.30 2.29
CA LEU A 282 6.54 -7.74 1.28
C LEU A 282 7.99 -7.60 1.78
N GLY A 283 8.72 -8.69 1.75
CA GLY A 283 10.12 -8.75 2.16
C GLY A 283 10.34 -9.27 3.58
N TRP A 284 9.30 -9.74 4.25
CA TRP A 284 9.36 -10.50 5.49
C TRP A 284 8.61 -11.83 5.34
N SER A 285 9.08 -12.85 6.02
CA SER A 285 8.42 -14.16 6.06
C SER A 285 8.34 -14.65 7.50
N PRO A 286 7.18 -15.19 7.94
CA PRO A 286 7.08 -15.83 9.24
C PRO A 286 7.93 -17.11 9.29
N THR A 287 8.19 -17.61 10.49
CA THR A 287 8.93 -18.86 10.71
C THR A 287 8.11 -20.11 10.37
N ASP A 288 6.80 -19.98 10.34
CA ASP A 288 5.85 -20.98 9.85
C ASP A 288 5.29 -20.55 8.49
N ASN A 289 4.39 -21.33 7.91
CA ASN A 289 3.79 -21.04 6.61
C ASN A 289 2.47 -20.25 6.74
N GLN A 290 2.28 -19.52 7.83
CA GLN A 290 1.08 -18.68 8.00
C GLN A 290 1.11 -17.52 7.02
N GLU A 291 0.01 -17.29 6.29
CA GLU A 291 -0.13 -16.18 5.35
C GLU A 291 -1.15 -15.13 5.80
N PHE A 292 -2.06 -15.49 6.70
CA PHE A 292 -3.13 -14.60 7.16
C PHE A 292 -2.91 -14.21 8.61
N PHE A 293 -2.84 -12.91 8.86
CA PHE A 293 -2.57 -12.33 10.16
C PHE A 293 -3.53 -11.16 10.45
N THR A 294 -3.99 -11.08 11.66
CA THR A 294 -4.45 -9.82 12.25
C THR A 294 -3.25 -8.94 12.60
N LEU A 295 -3.47 -7.65 12.83
CA LEU A 295 -2.39 -6.75 13.26
C LEU A 295 -1.76 -7.20 14.59
N GLU A 296 -2.57 -7.72 15.52
CA GLU A 296 -2.10 -8.25 16.81
C GLU A 296 -1.23 -9.50 16.64
N GLU A 297 -1.61 -10.39 15.73
CA GLU A 297 -0.80 -11.57 15.40
C GLU A 297 0.51 -11.16 14.72
N LEU A 298 0.48 -10.16 13.82
CA LEU A 298 1.70 -9.59 13.23
C LEU A 298 2.63 -9.04 14.31
N VAL A 299 2.13 -8.28 15.27
CA VAL A 299 2.94 -7.77 16.40
C VAL A 299 3.64 -8.90 17.14
N LYS A 300 2.98 -10.04 17.35
CA LYS A 300 3.57 -11.20 18.05
C LYS A 300 4.57 -11.98 17.19
N ALA A 301 4.30 -12.10 15.91
CA ALA A 301 5.08 -12.96 14.99
C ALA A 301 6.26 -12.24 14.34
N PHE A 302 6.25 -10.91 14.28
CA PHE A 302 7.21 -10.14 13.50
C PHE A 302 8.58 -10.14 14.14
N ASP A 303 9.54 -10.74 13.43
CA ASP A 303 10.96 -10.65 13.72
C ASP A 303 11.67 -10.10 12.47
N TYR A 304 12.27 -8.92 12.59
CA TYR A 304 12.93 -8.26 11.47
C TYR A 304 14.18 -9.01 10.98
N HIS A 305 14.76 -9.92 11.77
CA HIS A 305 15.86 -10.77 11.31
C HIS A 305 15.43 -11.77 10.22
N ASN A 306 14.12 -12.02 10.09
CA ASN A 306 13.54 -12.83 9.01
C ASN A 306 13.25 -12.02 7.73
N MET A 307 13.70 -10.77 7.64
CA MET A 307 13.56 -9.97 6.42
C MET A 307 14.55 -10.42 5.34
N SER A 308 14.06 -10.42 4.10
CA SER A 308 14.86 -10.71 2.91
C SER A 308 15.77 -9.53 2.55
N LYS A 309 16.97 -9.83 2.03
CA LYS A 309 17.85 -8.84 1.39
C LYS A 309 17.45 -8.54 -0.05
N SER A 310 16.71 -9.45 -0.68
CA SER A 310 16.28 -9.34 -2.08
C SER A 310 15.06 -8.44 -2.22
N PRO A 311 14.89 -7.76 -3.37
CA PRO A 311 13.69 -6.99 -3.66
C PRO A 311 12.42 -7.83 -3.52
N ALA A 312 11.37 -7.22 -2.98
CA ALA A 312 10.04 -7.82 -2.85
C ALA A 312 9.18 -7.45 -4.06
N VAL A 313 8.55 -8.44 -4.69
CA VAL A 313 7.66 -8.21 -5.82
C VAL A 313 6.25 -7.90 -5.32
N PHE A 314 5.66 -6.79 -5.76
CA PHE A 314 4.27 -6.46 -5.51
C PHE A 314 3.38 -7.23 -6.49
N ASP A 315 2.91 -8.39 -6.05
CA ASP A 315 2.03 -9.27 -6.84
C ASP A 315 0.56 -8.91 -6.60
N MET A 316 -0.05 -8.25 -7.59
CA MET A 316 -1.46 -7.88 -7.55
C MET A 316 -2.39 -9.10 -7.53
N THR A 317 -2.02 -10.19 -8.20
CA THR A 317 -2.81 -11.43 -8.22
C THR A 317 -2.87 -12.03 -6.81
N LYS A 318 -1.73 -12.06 -6.12
CA LYS A 318 -1.69 -12.52 -4.72
C LYS A 318 -2.50 -11.60 -3.80
N LEU A 319 -2.41 -10.27 -3.97
CA LEU A 319 -3.20 -9.33 -3.17
C LEU A 319 -4.71 -9.53 -3.40
N ARG A 320 -5.15 -9.66 -4.64
CA ARG A 320 -6.56 -9.92 -4.97
C ARG A 320 -7.05 -11.22 -4.35
N TRP A 321 -6.32 -12.32 -4.53
CA TRP A 321 -6.64 -13.60 -3.91
C TRP A 321 -6.74 -13.49 -2.38
N MET A 322 -5.75 -12.86 -1.74
CA MET A 322 -5.75 -12.67 -0.28
C MET A 322 -6.96 -11.86 0.17
N ASN A 323 -7.29 -10.78 -0.53
CA ASN A 323 -8.45 -9.95 -0.23
C ASN A 323 -9.77 -10.74 -0.36
N GLY A 324 -9.90 -11.57 -1.39
CA GLY A 324 -11.05 -12.47 -1.56
C GLY A 324 -11.20 -13.45 -0.38
N GLU A 325 -10.10 -13.96 0.16
CA GLU A 325 -10.14 -14.83 1.35
C GLU A 325 -10.58 -14.07 2.62
N TYR A 326 -10.18 -12.80 2.78
CA TYR A 326 -10.69 -11.94 3.86
C TYR A 326 -12.19 -11.68 3.70
N ILE A 327 -12.67 -11.40 2.48
CA ILE A 327 -14.10 -11.21 2.18
C ILE A 327 -14.89 -12.48 2.54
N LYS A 328 -14.45 -13.65 2.10
CA LYS A 328 -15.13 -14.93 2.36
C LYS A 328 -15.27 -15.26 3.85
N LYS A 329 -14.24 -14.93 4.65
CA LYS A 329 -14.22 -15.19 6.09
C LYS A 329 -14.95 -14.14 6.94
N MET A 330 -15.28 -13.01 6.34
CA MET A 330 -15.96 -11.91 7.03
C MET A 330 -17.38 -12.34 7.46
N ASP A 331 -17.86 -11.81 8.57
CA ASP A 331 -19.27 -11.93 8.98
C ASP A 331 -20.20 -11.35 7.92
N ASP A 332 -21.37 -11.99 7.72
CA ASP A 332 -22.29 -11.63 6.64
C ASP A 332 -22.90 -10.23 6.80
N GLU A 333 -23.19 -9.82 8.04
CA GLU A 333 -23.70 -8.47 8.30
C GLU A 333 -22.63 -7.42 7.99
N LYS A 334 -21.39 -7.64 8.47
CA LYS A 334 -20.27 -6.75 8.18
C LYS A 334 -19.98 -6.68 6.67
N PHE A 335 -20.05 -7.81 5.98
CA PHE A 335 -19.90 -7.84 4.53
C PHE A 335 -21.00 -7.05 3.83
N PHE A 336 -22.27 -7.25 4.24
CA PHE A 336 -23.38 -6.52 3.65
C PHE A 336 -23.24 -5.00 3.81
N GLU A 337 -22.85 -4.52 4.99
CA GLU A 337 -22.61 -3.09 5.21
C GLU A 337 -21.55 -2.51 4.25
N LEU A 338 -20.47 -3.25 3.98
CA LEU A 338 -19.43 -2.84 3.04
C LEU A 338 -19.86 -2.96 1.58
N ALA A 339 -20.64 -3.98 1.23
CA ALA A 339 -21.11 -4.24 -0.12
C ALA A 339 -22.28 -3.31 -0.54
N LYS A 340 -23.08 -2.87 0.43
CA LYS A 340 -24.31 -2.10 0.21
C LYS A 340 -24.13 -0.90 -0.72
N PRO A 341 -23.14 -0.01 -0.56
CA PRO A 341 -22.95 1.13 -1.47
C PRO A 341 -22.70 0.71 -2.92
N TYR A 342 -22.00 -0.41 -3.14
CA TYR A 342 -21.73 -0.95 -4.47
C TYR A 342 -22.97 -1.58 -5.08
N LEU A 343 -23.76 -2.30 -4.28
CA LEU A 343 -25.03 -2.89 -4.70
C LEU A 343 -26.04 -1.81 -5.06
N GLU A 344 -26.22 -0.80 -4.21
CA GLU A 344 -27.11 0.35 -4.45
C GLU A 344 -26.68 1.19 -5.66
N ALA A 345 -25.38 1.23 -5.96
CA ALA A 345 -24.88 1.87 -7.18
C ALA A 345 -25.26 1.08 -8.45
N ALA A 346 -25.19 -0.25 -8.39
CA ALA A 346 -25.44 -1.14 -9.53
C ALA A 346 -26.93 -1.48 -9.74
N ILE A 347 -27.73 -1.55 -8.67
CA ILE A 347 -29.14 -1.98 -8.69
C ILE A 347 -30.03 -0.88 -8.14
N LYS A 348 -30.97 -0.40 -8.95
CA LYS A 348 -31.98 0.60 -8.56
C LYS A 348 -33.36 -0.01 -8.33
N LYS A 349 -33.57 -1.22 -8.85
CA LYS A 349 -34.81 -1.98 -8.63
C LYS A 349 -34.95 -2.37 -7.15
N PRO A 350 -36.17 -2.46 -6.62
CA PRO A 350 -36.42 -2.83 -5.21
C PRO A 350 -36.24 -4.34 -4.99
N LEU A 351 -35.00 -4.83 -5.12
CA LEU A 351 -34.62 -6.21 -4.93
C LEU A 351 -34.01 -6.44 -3.53
N ASP A 352 -33.97 -7.68 -3.07
CA ASP A 352 -33.34 -8.06 -1.81
C ASP A 352 -31.79 -7.99 -1.93
N LEU A 353 -31.23 -6.80 -1.68
CA LEU A 353 -29.79 -6.58 -1.76
C LEU A 353 -29.00 -7.41 -0.76
N LYS A 354 -29.59 -7.78 0.40
CA LYS A 354 -28.90 -8.59 1.40
C LYS A 354 -28.73 -10.02 0.89
N LYS A 355 -29.75 -10.56 0.24
CA LYS A 355 -29.69 -11.88 -0.40
C LYS A 355 -28.69 -11.88 -1.55
N ILE A 356 -28.70 -10.85 -2.40
CA ILE A 356 -27.72 -10.67 -3.48
C ILE A 356 -26.29 -10.59 -2.91
N ALA A 357 -26.06 -9.84 -1.83
CA ALA A 357 -24.76 -9.78 -1.15
C ALA A 357 -24.24 -11.16 -0.78
N GLY A 358 -25.09 -12.02 -0.16
CA GLY A 358 -24.71 -13.39 0.19
C GLY A 358 -24.25 -14.22 -1.02
N MET A 359 -24.88 -14.01 -2.18
CA MET A 359 -24.52 -14.71 -3.42
C MET A 359 -23.15 -14.28 -3.97
N VAL A 360 -22.82 -12.99 -3.93
CA VAL A 360 -21.57 -12.47 -4.50
C VAL A 360 -20.37 -12.66 -3.60
N LYS A 361 -20.55 -12.79 -2.29
CA LYS A 361 -19.49 -12.82 -1.27
C LYS A 361 -18.35 -13.78 -1.60
N THR A 362 -18.67 -14.95 -2.12
CA THR A 362 -17.68 -16.00 -2.46
C THR A 362 -17.16 -15.91 -3.90
N ARG A 363 -17.60 -14.92 -4.67
CA ARG A 363 -17.35 -14.80 -6.11
C ARG A 363 -16.50 -13.58 -6.46
N ILE A 364 -16.24 -12.71 -5.51
CA ILE A 364 -15.48 -11.47 -5.70
C ILE A 364 -14.15 -11.54 -4.97
N GLU A 365 -13.18 -10.82 -5.50
CA GLU A 365 -11.88 -10.62 -4.88
C GLU A 365 -11.73 -9.20 -4.33
N THR A 366 -12.48 -8.22 -4.87
CA THR A 366 -12.58 -6.84 -4.35
C THR A 366 -14.04 -6.39 -4.33
N LEU A 367 -14.35 -5.37 -3.53
CA LEU A 367 -15.72 -4.81 -3.49
C LEU A 367 -16.14 -4.18 -4.83
N CYS A 368 -15.17 -3.69 -5.61
CA CYS A 368 -15.48 -3.15 -6.95
C CYS A 368 -15.94 -4.21 -7.94
N ASP A 369 -15.62 -5.49 -7.72
CA ASP A 369 -16.06 -6.59 -8.58
C ASP A 369 -17.59 -6.83 -8.49
N ILE A 370 -18.24 -6.30 -7.43
CA ILE A 370 -19.69 -6.48 -7.20
C ILE A 370 -20.48 -5.99 -8.40
N ALA A 371 -20.18 -4.83 -8.95
CA ALA A 371 -20.96 -4.24 -10.04
C ALA A 371 -21.09 -5.18 -11.24
N ASP A 372 -19.97 -5.78 -11.67
CA ASP A 372 -19.95 -6.71 -12.82
C ASP A 372 -20.64 -8.04 -12.54
N GLN A 373 -20.75 -8.42 -11.26
CA GLN A 373 -21.43 -9.66 -10.86
C GLN A 373 -22.95 -9.53 -10.79
N VAL A 374 -23.49 -8.30 -10.63
CA VAL A 374 -24.90 -8.07 -10.32
C VAL A 374 -25.64 -7.20 -11.34
N ASP A 375 -24.97 -6.65 -12.36
CA ASP A 375 -25.54 -5.74 -13.37
C ASP A 375 -26.79 -6.30 -14.05
N PHE A 376 -26.82 -7.62 -14.31
CA PHE A 376 -27.96 -8.30 -14.94
C PHE A 376 -29.25 -8.32 -14.08
N PHE A 377 -29.15 -8.04 -12.78
CA PHE A 377 -30.33 -7.86 -11.93
C PHE A 377 -31.04 -6.53 -12.26
N GLU A 378 -30.28 -5.49 -12.59
CA GLU A 378 -30.84 -4.21 -12.99
C GLU A 378 -31.35 -4.24 -14.43
N GLU A 379 -30.49 -4.65 -15.37
CA GLU A 379 -30.81 -4.70 -16.78
C GLU A 379 -30.24 -5.96 -17.42
N MET A 380 -31.09 -6.64 -18.20
CA MET A 380 -30.65 -7.82 -18.93
C MET A 380 -29.64 -7.43 -20.02
N PRO A 381 -28.39 -7.95 -19.98
CA PRO A 381 -27.42 -7.64 -21.03
C PRO A 381 -27.85 -8.22 -22.37
N GLU A 382 -27.39 -7.60 -23.47
CA GLU A 382 -27.47 -8.23 -24.78
C GLU A 382 -26.53 -9.45 -24.83
N TYR A 383 -26.99 -10.57 -25.32
CA TYR A 383 -26.21 -11.79 -25.42
C TYR A 383 -26.53 -12.61 -26.66
N SER A 384 -25.59 -13.44 -27.10
CA SER A 384 -25.72 -14.28 -28.28
C SER A 384 -26.40 -15.60 -27.93
N ALA A 385 -27.17 -16.18 -28.88
CA ALA A 385 -27.70 -17.53 -28.81
C ALA A 385 -26.60 -18.59 -28.62
N ASP A 386 -25.37 -18.31 -28.97
CA ASP A 386 -24.24 -19.23 -28.76
C ASP A 386 -23.94 -19.46 -27.28
N MET A 387 -24.38 -18.57 -26.36
CA MET A 387 -24.21 -18.74 -24.90
C MET A 387 -24.99 -19.94 -24.33
N TYR A 388 -26.01 -20.42 -25.07
CA TYR A 388 -26.75 -21.65 -24.70
C TYR A 388 -25.94 -22.92 -24.93
N ILE A 389 -24.87 -22.84 -25.76
CA ILE A 389 -24.02 -23.98 -26.07
C ILE A 389 -23.04 -24.22 -24.95
N HIS A 390 -23.07 -25.39 -24.31
CA HIS A 390 -22.11 -25.74 -23.27
C HIS A 390 -21.69 -27.23 -23.34
N LYS A 391 -20.42 -27.46 -23.68
CA LYS A 391 -19.89 -28.82 -23.92
C LYS A 391 -20.06 -29.76 -22.72
N LYS A 392 -19.75 -29.30 -21.51
CA LYS A 392 -19.82 -30.13 -20.27
C LYS A 392 -21.28 -30.43 -19.88
N MET A 393 -22.20 -29.48 -20.10
CA MET A 393 -23.63 -29.64 -19.80
C MET A 393 -24.36 -30.34 -20.96
N LYS A 394 -23.72 -30.54 -22.10
CA LYS A 394 -24.25 -31.14 -23.32
C LYS A 394 -25.43 -30.36 -23.90
N THR A 395 -25.44 -29.06 -23.78
CA THR A 395 -26.45 -28.18 -24.33
C THR A 395 -26.05 -27.66 -25.71
N THR A 396 -27.03 -27.56 -26.60
CA THR A 396 -26.99 -26.94 -27.93
C THR A 396 -28.07 -25.86 -28.00
N LYS A 397 -28.15 -25.08 -29.08
CA LYS A 397 -29.25 -24.14 -29.30
C LYS A 397 -30.62 -24.89 -29.37
N GLU A 398 -30.69 -25.96 -30.13
CA GLU A 398 -31.92 -26.75 -30.37
C GLU A 398 -32.43 -27.35 -29.06
N ASN A 399 -31.60 -28.09 -28.32
CA ASN A 399 -32.06 -28.71 -27.07
C ASN A 399 -32.29 -27.70 -25.94
N SER A 400 -31.62 -26.53 -25.97
CA SER A 400 -31.89 -25.44 -25.05
C SER A 400 -33.25 -24.79 -25.34
N LEU A 401 -33.61 -24.61 -26.63
CA LEU A 401 -34.90 -24.11 -27.05
C LEU A 401 -36.03 -25.07 -26.60
N GLU A 402 -35.89 -26.38 -26.86
CA GLU A 402 -36.81 -27.40 -26.40
C GLU A 402 -36.99 -27.35 -24.89
N THR A 403 -35.86 -27.33 -24.13
CA THR A 403 -35.91 -27.28 -22.67
C THR A 403 -36.64 -26.04 -22.16
N LEU A 404 -36.35 -24.83 -22.70
CA LEU A 404 -37.02 -23.60 -22.28
C LEU A 404 -38.52 -23.63 -22.57
N LYS A 405 -38.95 -24.18 -23.73
CA LYS A 405 -40.38 -24.35 -24.08
C LYS A 405 -41.09 -25.32 -23.14
N GLU A 406 -40.45 -26.41 -22.71
CA GLU A 406 -41.02 -27.40 -21.82
C GLU A 406 -41.09 -26.93 -20.35
N VAL A 407 -40.07 -26.17 -19.86
CA VAL A 407 -40.05 -25.69 -18.47
C VAL A 407 -40.94 -24.47 -18.26
N LEU A 408 -41.19 -23.66 -19.30
CA LEU A 408 -41.99 -22.43 -19.19
C LEU A 408 -43.38 -22.68 -18.55
N PRO A 409 -44.21 -23.65 -19.03
CA PRO A 409 -45.51 -23.90 -18.39
C PRO A 409 -45.38 -24.45 -16.96
N ILE A 410 -44.30 -25.16 -16.63
CA ILE A 410 -44.06 -25.65 -15.27
C ILE A 410 -43.85 -24.43 -14.34
N LEU A 411 -43.05 -23.47 -14.77
CA LEU A 411 -42.77 -22.26 -14.00
C LEU A 411 -43.97 -21.30 -13.92
N GLU A 412 -44.79 -21.26 -14.99
CA GLU A 412 -46.05 -20.50 -14.99
C GLU A 412 -47.07 -21.05 -13.98
N ALA A 413 -47.08 -22.36 -13.77
CA ALA A 413 -47.98 -23.03 -12.83
C ALA A 413 -47.51 -22.94 -11.34
N GLN A 414 -46.28 -22.47 -11.08
CA GLN A 414 -45.76 -22.31 -9.70
C GLN A 414 -46.39 -21.12 -9.01
N ASP A 415 -47.05 -21.33 -7.88
CA ASP A 415 -47.54 -20.27 -7.00
C ASP A 415 -46.44 -19.79 -6.02
N ASP A 416 -45.65 -20.73 -5.48
CA ASP A 416 -44.47 -20.44 -4.66
C ASP A 416 -43.23 -20.32 -5.57
N PHE A 417 -42.70 -19.11 -5.67
CA PHE A 417 -41.54 -18.79 -6.52
C PHE A 417 -40.23 -18.68 -5.69
N SER A 418 -40.20 -19.34 -4.52
CA SER A 418 -38.99 -19.50 -3.74
C SER A 418 -37.96 -20.40 -4.42
N ASN A 419 -36.68 -20.21 -4.11
CA ASN A 419 -35.60 -21.04 -4.65
C ASN A 419 -35.87 -22.55 -4.46
N ASP A 420 -36.31 -22.94 -3.26
CA ASP A 420 -36.53 -24.35 -2.92
C ASP A 420 -37.70 -24.97 -3.74
N ALA A 421 -38.81 -24.25 -3.86
CA ALA A 421 -39.95 -24.67 -4.65
C ALA A 421 -39.63 -24.79 -6.16
N LEU A 422 -38.88 -23.78 -6.68
CA LEU A 422 -38.41 -23.80 -8.07
C LEU A 422 -37.45 -24.94 -8.33
N PHE A 423 -36.51 -25.17 -7.41
CA PHE A 423 -35.53 -26.25 -7.52
C PHE A 423 -36.20 -27.63 -7.47
N GLU A 424 -37.21 -27.84 -6.60
CA GLU A 424 -37.99 -29.07 -6.51
C GLU A 424 -38.74 -29.34 -7.83
N ALA A 425 -39.48 -28.34 -8.34
CA ALA A 425 -40.24 -28.46 -9.58
C ALA A 425 -39.37 -28.81 -10.79
N LEU A 426 -38.22 -28.12 -10.92
CA LEU A 426 -37.27 -28.36 -12.00
C LEU A 426 -36.52 -29.69 -11.83
N SER A 427 -36.23 -30.11 -10.59
CA SER A 427 -35.61 -31.41 -10.31
C SER A 427 -36.52 -32.57 -10.67
N LYS A 428 -37.82 -32.42 -10.45
CA LYS A 428 -38.81 -33.40 -10.92
C LYS A 428 -38.80 -33.52 -12.45
N TYR A 429 -38.81 -32.40 -13.17
CA TYR A 429 -38.69 -32.38 -14.62
C TYR A 429 -37.39 -33.04 -15.10
N VAL A 430 -36.25 -32.77 -14.45
CA VAL A 430 -34.94 -33.40 -14.74
C VAL A 430 -35.03 -34.92 -14.62
N ALA A 431 -35.67 -35.42 -13.54
CA ALA A 431 -35.85 -36.86 -13.31
C ALA A 431 -36.77 -37.48 -14.35
N ASP A 432 -37.92 -36.87 -14.65
CA ASP A 432 -38.91 -37.36 -15.61
C ASP A 432 -38.32 -37.41 -17.05
N LYS A 433 -37.49 -36.41 -17.42
CA LYS A 433 -36.81 -36.38 -18.72
C LYS A 433 -35.56 -37.29 -18.77
N GLY A 434 -35.08 -37.78 -17.63
CA GLY A 434 -33.89 -38.65 -17.55
C GLY A 434 -32.56 -37.99 -17.93
N VAL A 435 -32.45 -36.69 -17.71
CA VAL A 435 -31.24 -35.87 -18.04
C VAL A 435 -30.51 -35.43 -16.79
N LYS A 436 -29.31 -34.83 -16.96
CA LYS A 436 -28.56 -34.25 -15.85
C LYS A 436 -29.09 -32.85 -15.49
N THR A 437 -29.04 -32.49 -14.23
CA THR A 437 -29.49 -31.19 -13.72
C THR A 437 -28.89 -30.00 -14.51
N GLY A 438 -27.61 -30.05 -14.83
CA GLY A 438 -26.96 -28.98 -15.61
C GLY A 438 -27.49 -28.82 -17.04
N PHE A 439 -28.06 -29.88 -17.63
CA PHE A 439 -28.68 -29.82 -18.96
C PHE A 439 -29.93 -28.92 -18.96
N VAL A 440 -30.68 -28.90 -17.87
CA VAL A 440 -31.88 -28.07 -17.70
C VAL A 440 -31.53 -26.69 -17.11
N MET A 441 -30.68 -26.65 -16.08
CA MET A 441 -30.39 -25.40 -15.37
C MET A 441 -29.55 -24.44 -16.20
N TRP A 442 -28.70 -24.90 -17.12
CA TRP A 442 -27.88 -24.04 -17.96
C TRP A 442 -28.70 -23.13 -18.88
N PRO A 443 -29.62 -23.64 -19.68
CA PRO A 443 -30.50 -22.80 -20.53
C PRO A 443 -31.32 -21.81 -19.71
N ILE A 444 -31.90 -22.23 -18.59
CA ILE A 444 -32.69 -21.34 -17.72
C ILE A 444 -31.80 -20.22 -17.16
N ARG A 445 -30.62 -20.55 -16.62
CA ARG A 445 -29.71 -19.58 -16.08
C ARG A 445 -29.24 -18.58 -17.14
N THR A 446 -28.92 -19.06 -18.34
CA THR A 446 -28.56 -18.23 -19.48
C THR A 446 -29.69 -17.28 -19.84
N ALA A 447 -30.92 -17.77 -19.91
CA ALA A 447 -32.11 -16.97 -20.23
C ALA A 447 -32.38 -15.87 -19.20
N VAL A 448 -32.23 -16.16 -17.89
CA VAL A 448 -32.57 -15.20 -16.83
C VAL A 448 -31.42 -14.23 -16.49
N SER A 449 -30.17 -14.49 -16.91
CA SER A 449 -29.00 -13.67 -16.59
C SER A 449 -28.31 -13.07 -17.80
N GLY A 450 -28.35 -13.71 -18.98
CA GLY A 450 -27.54 -13.32 -20.14
C GLY A 450 -26.05 -13.47 -19.95
N LYS A 451 -25.60 -14.23 -18.93
CA LYS A 451 -24.18 -14.39 -18.57
C LYS A 451 -23.72 -15.83 -18.52
N GLN A 452 -22.49 -16.08 -18.94
CA GLN A 452 -21.88 -17.42 -18.81
C GLN A 452 -21.53 -17.75 -17.36
N MET A 453 -21.14 -16.74 -16.57
CA MET A 453 -20.82 -16.88 -15.15
C MET A 453 -21.74 -15.97 -14.34
N THR A 454 -22.35 -16.52 -13.31
CA THR A 454 -23.24 -15.81 -12.41
C THR A 454 -22.85 -16.11 -10.96
N PRO A 455 -23.13 -15.21 -10.01
CA PRO A 455 -22.85 -15.45 -8.59
C PRO A 455 -23.75 -16.55 -8.00
N ALA A 456 -24.90 -16.81 -8.63
CA ALA A 456 -25.93 -17.74 -8.14
C ALA A 456 -26.43 -18.69 -9.23
N GLY A 457 -27.20 -19.70 -8.85
CA GLY A 457 -27.90 -20.62 -9.75
C GLY A 457 -29.15 -20.02 -10.37
N ALA A 458 -29.75 -20.77 -11.34
CA ALA A 458 -30.93 -20.31 -12.05
C ALA A 458 -32.13 -20.02 -11.12
N THR A 459 -32.41 -20.91 -10.18
CA THR A 459 -33.55 -20.82 -9.26
C THR A 459 -33.39 -19.69 -8.24
N GLU A 460 -32.16 -19.48 -7.73
CA GLU A 460 -31.83 -18.37 -6.83
C GLU A 460 -31.99 -17.01 -7.54
N ILE A 461 -31.54 -16.90 -8.80
CA ILE A 461 -31.74 -15.69 -9.61
C ILE A 461 -33.23 -15.43 -9.83
N MET A 462 -34.02 -16.46 -10.23
CA MET A 462 -35.44 -16.31 -10.45
C MET A 462 -36.22 -15.89 -9.22
N GLU A 463 -35.87 -16.41 -8.04
CA GLU A 463 -36.45 -15.96 -6.77
C GLU A 463 -36.20 -14.45 -6.52
N ILE A 464 -35.02 -13.94 -6.83
CA ILE A 464 -34.65 -12.53 -6.63
C ILE A 464 -35.39 -11.60 -7.60
N ILE A 465 -35.42 -11.96 -8.90
CA ILE A 465 -36.05 -11.09 -9.92
C ILE A 465 -37.57 -11.27 -9.97
N GLY A 466 -38.09 -12.31 -9.34
CA GLY A 466 -39.52 -12.65 -9.27
C GLY A 466 -40.09 -13.31 -10.49
N LYS A 467 -41.33 -13.80 -10.36
CA LYS A 467 -42.01 -14.65 -11.35
C LYS A 467 -42.16 -13.93 -12.69
N GLU A 468 -42.74 -12.72 -12.68
CA GLU A 468 -43.06 -12.00 -13.92
C GLU A 468 -41.81 -11.72 -14.76
N GLU A 469 -40.76 -11.19 -14.16
CA GLU A 469 -39.49 -10.89 -14.83
C GLU A 469 -38.80 -12.19 -15.32
N SER A 470 -38.81 -13.25 -14.51
CA SER A 470 -38.23 -14.54 -14.88
C SER A 470 -38.88 -15.11 -16.13
N LEU A 471 -40.22 -15.15 -16.16
CA LEU A 471 -40.98 -15.66 -17.31
C LEU A 471 -40.76 -14.78 -18.56
N ALA A 472 -40.70 -13.46 -18.39
CA ALA A 472 -40.44 -12.54 -19.49
C ALA A 472 -39.05 -12.79 -20.11
N ARG A 473 -38.00 -12.95 -19.27
CA ARG A 473 -36.65 -13.25 -19.74
C ARG A 473 -36.54 -14.63 -20.42
N ILE A 474 -37.23 -15.65 -19.90
CA ILE A 474 -37.25 -16.97 -20.52
C ILE A 474 -37.94 -16.92 -21.90
N ARG A 475 -39.07 -16.21 -22.05
CA ARG A 475 -39.72 -16.00 -23.34
C ARG A 475 -38.83 -15.31 -24.35
N LYS A 476 -38.10 -14.24 -23.92
CA LYS A 476 -37.12 -13.56 -24.75
C LYS A 476 -35.97 -14.48 -25.17
N GLY A 477 -35.52 -15.37 -24.27
CA GLY A 477 -34.54 -16.41 -24.59
C GLY A 477 -35.00 -17.39 -25.65
N ILE A 478 -36.29 -17.80 -25.60
CA ILE A 478 -36.94 -18.63 -26.62
C ILE A 478 -36.93 -17.91 -27.98
N GLU A 479 -37.40 -16.66 -28.02
CA GLU A 479 -37.43 -15.85 -29.24
C GLU A 479 -36.01 -15.66 -29.85
N LEU A 480 -34.99 -15.46 -29.02
CA LEU A 480 -33.59 -15.36 -29.45
C LEU A 480 -33.10 -16.67 -30.10
N LEU A 481 -33.46 -17.81 -29.54
CA LEU A 481 -33.07 -19.12 -30.07
C LEU A 481 -33.84 -19.46 -31.35
N GLU A 482 -35.12 -19.14 -31.44
CA GLU A 482 -35.93 -19.32 -32.67
C GLU A 482 -35.42 -18.47 -33.83
N ALA A 483 -34.94 -17.26 -33.54
CA ALA A 483 -34.33 -16.38 -34.56
C ALA A 483 -32.94 -16.81 -35.03
N ALA A 484 -32.29 -17.73 -34.31
CA ALA A 484 -30.94 -18.22 -34.59
C ALA A 484 -30.94 -19.63 -35.24
N GLU A 485 -32.11 -20.23 -35.43
CA GLU A 485 -32.31 -21.42 -36.27
C GLU A 485 -32.32 -21.01 -37.75
#